data_eb9d539a34580345af7f1eb7bf1f3cbf
#
_entry.id   eb9d539a34580345af7f1eb7bf1f3cbf
#
_cell.length_a   1.000
_cell.length_b   1.000
_cell.length_c   1.000
_cell.angle_alpha   90.00
_cell.angle_beta   90.00
_cell.angle_gamma   90.00
#
_symmetry.space_group_name_H-M   'P 1'
#
loop_
_entity.id
_entity.type
_entity.pdbx_description
1 polymer ?
#
loop_
_entity_poly.entity_id
_entity_poly.type
_entity_poly.pdbx_seq_one_letter_code
_entity_poly.pdbx_strand_id
1 'polypeptide(L)'
;MRRTALLLLALAPIALAEDSANPFAAVEVAPGIYQIGNSNEGFALNEPADFVGGGVGLLVGDEYVVMIDDVMEPTAPALVARAEEIAGRKIDFVINTHAHGDHVGGNVYVSEKGAIVVSHDQLRTRMAGNEQLNTGPGALPVITFSDRMTFHVNGEQAIAIHVPDAHTDGDAIIHFVNANVIAAGDLSFRGLFPFIDLDSGGTVAGYIAGMQQLIDMGDDETRYLTGHGPVGTRAGLVKDLAMLRDAEARVKALIDKGMTEEQILEANPLGEYDEYSWFFITTERM
;
A
#
# COMPACT_ATOMS: atom_id res chain seq x y z
N MET A 1 29.35 -34.17 -38.45
CA MET A 1 28.39 -33.17 -37.97
C MET A 1 28.03 -33.52 -36.51
N ARG A 2 28.67 -32.86 -35.53
CA ARG A 2 28.39 -33.05 -34.10
C ARG A 2 27.37 -31.99 -33.71
N ARG A 3 26.18 -32.40 -33.27
CA ARG A 3 25.16 -31.52 -32.69
C ARG A 3 25.48 -31.30 -31.22
N THR A 4 25.88 -30.09 -30.85
CA THR A 4 26.03 -29.67 -29.48
C THR A 4 24.64 -29.31 -28.96
N ALA A 5 24.11 -30.10 -28.02
CA ALA A 5 22.89 -29.79 -27.32
C ALA A 5 23.20 -28.75 -26.26
N LEU A 6 22.62 -27.57 -26.35
CA LEU A 6 22.65 -26.54 -25.34
C LEU A 6 21.63 -26.93 -24.25
N LEU A 7 22.13 -27.32 -23.06
CA LEU A 7 21.28 -27.56 -21.89
C LEU A 7 20.96 -26.21 -21.25
N LEU A 8 19.74 -25.70 -21.47
CA LEU A 8 19.20 -24.59 -20.67
C LEU A 8 18.89 -25.15 -19.27
N LEU A 9 19.75 -24.83 -18.29
CA LEU A 9 19.38 -24.96 -16.89
C LEU A 9 18.34 -23.87 -16.57
N ALA A 10 17.09 -24.26 -16.42
CA ALA A 10 16.10 -23.43 -15.77
C ALA A 10 16.47 -23.35 -14.29
N LEU A 11 16.98 -22.20 -13.86
CA LEU A 11 17.06 -21.86 -12.44
C LEU A 11 15.63 -21.72 -11.93
N ALA A 12 15.17 -22.72 -11.17
CA ALA A 12 13.96 -22.57 -10.39
C ALA A 12 14.19 -21.44 -9.36
N PRO A 13 13.21 -20.55 -9.13
CA PRO A 13 13.33 -19.56 -8.08
C PRO A 13 13.50 -20.31 -6.75
N ILE A 14 14.56 -20.01 -6.03
CA ILE A 14 14.71 -20.44 -4.64
C ILE A 14 13.71 -19.59 -3.86
N ALA A 15 12.51 -20.14 -3.67
CA ALA A 15 11.60 -19.63 -2.65
C ALA A 15 12.33 -19.83 -1.31
N LEU A 16 12.84 -18.75 -0.75
CA LEU A 16 13.24 -18.72 0.65
C LEU A 16 11.96 -19.06 1.43
N ALA A 17 11.94 -20.19 2.12
CA ALA A 17 10.90 -20.51 3.09
C ALA A 17 11.04 -19.47 4.21
N GLU A 18 10.31 -18.36 4.10
CA GLU A 18 10.33 -17.30 5.09
C GLU A 18 9.61 -17.75 6.35
N ASP A 19 10.24 -17.39 7.46
CA ASP A 19 9.71 -17.58 8.81
C ASP A 19 8.37 -16.80 8.91
N SER A 20 7.27 -17.52 8.94
CA SER A 20 5.90 -16.96 9.06
C SER A 20 5.71 -16.13 10.35
N ALA A 21 6.68 -16.12 11.23
CA ALA A 21 6.72 -15.31 12.45
C ALA A 21 7.39 -13.94 12.25
N ASN A 22 8.00 -13.66 11.08
CA ASN A 22 8.63 -12.36 10.83
C ASN A 22 7.56 -11.36 10.34
N PRO A 23 7.27 -10.28 11.10
CA PRO A 23 6.28 -9.28 10.68
C PRO A 23 6.69 -8.54 9.38
N PHE A 24 7.97 -8.59 9.01
CA PHE A 24 8.53 -8.05 7.76
C PHE A 24 8.92 -9.17 6.78
N ALA A 25 8.13 -10.23 6.73
CA ALA A 25 8.23 -11.22 5.65
C ALA A 25 8.08 -10.51 4.29
N ALA A 26 8.86 -10.93 3.30
CA ALA A 26 8.88 -10.33 1.98
C ALA A 26 8.46 -11.34 0.91
N VAL A 27 7.64 -10.89 -0.03
CA VAL A 27 7.24 -11.66 -1.22
C VAL A 27 7.76 -10.96 -2.46
N GLU A 28 8.56 -11.64 -3.26
CA GLU A 28 8.98 -11.15 -4.57
C GLU A 28 7.82 -11.33 -5.57
N VAL A 29 7.32 -10.23 -6.12
CA VAL A 29 6.16 -10.22 -7.04
C VAL A 29 6.57 -10.11 -8.50
N ALA A 30 7.74 -9.53 -8.74
CA ALA A 30 8.41 -9.45 -10.04
C ALA A 30 9.93 -9.36 -9.77
N PRO A 31 10.80 -9.63 -10.75
CA PRO A 31 12.25 -9.57 -10.54
C PRO A 31 12.70 -8.26 -9.87
N GLY A 32 13.23 -8.34 -8.67
CA GLY A 32 13.69 -7.20 -7.88
C GLY A 32 12.59 -6.33 -7.27
N ILE A 33 11.30 -6.71 -7.36
CA ILE A 33 10.19 -5.99 -6.73
C ILE A 33 9.52 -6.87 -5.68
N TYR A 34 9.42 -6.34 -4.46
CA TYR A 34 8.91 -7.06 -3.28
C TYR A 34 7.77 -6.30 -2.62
N GLN A 35 6.84 -7.03 -2.01
CA GLN A 35 6.02 -6.53 -0.90
C GLN A 35 6.63 -7.05 0.41
N ILE A 36 6.83 -6.14 1.38
CA ILE A 36 7.34 -6.45 2.72
C ILE A 36 6.24 -6.13 3.73
N GLY A 37 6.04 -7.01 4.72
CA GLY A 37 4.96 -6.86 5.70
C GLY A 37 3.59 -7.15 5.08
N ASN A 38 2.63 -7.59 5.90
CA ASN A 38 1.25 -7.90 5.47
C ASN A 38 1.13 -8.81 4.22
N SER A 39 2.25 -9.41 3.81
CA SER A 39 2.37 -10.12 2.53
C SER A 39 1.91 -11.57 2.59
N ASN A 40 1.68 -12.12 3.79
CA ASN A 40 1.34 -13.53 3.99
C ASN A 40 -0.18 -13.73 3.95
N GLU A 41 -0.64 -14.69 3.14
CA GLU A 41 -1.98 -15.24 3.27
C GLU A 41 -2.12 -15.82 4.70
N GLY A 42 -3.01 -15.23 5.50
CA GLY A 42 -3.23 -15.61 6.90
C GLY A 42 -2.62 -14.65 7.94
N PHE A 43 -2.04 -13.53 7.54
CA PHE A 43 -1.77 -12.44 8.46
C PHE A 43 -3.11 -11.87 8.93
N ALA A 44 -3.57 -12.39 10.06
CA ALA A 44 -4.82 -11.93 10.65
C ALA A 44 -4.54 -10.63 11.40
N LEU A 45 -4.98 -9.50 10.87
CA LEU A 45 -5.06 -8.22 11.59
C LEU A 45 -6.20 -8.30 12.63
N ASN A 46 -6.11 -9.28 13.53
CA ASN A 46 -7.15 -9.52 14.54
C ASN A 46 -6.91 -8.73 15.83
N GLU A 47 -5.65 -8.40 16.09
CA GLU A 47 -5.26 -7.71 17.32
C GLU A 47 -4.37 -6.50 17.02
N PRO A 48 -4.59 -5.36 17.73
CA PRO A 48 -3.74 -4.17 17.53
C PRO A 48 -2.25 -4.40 17.82
N ALA A 49 -1.93 -5.39 18.65
CA ALA A 49 -0.54 -5.71 19.02
C ALA A 49 0.25 -6.35 17.87
N ASP A 50 -0.41 -6.92 16.88
CA ASP A 50 0.21 -7.54 15.70
C ASP A 50 0.45 -6.53 14.58
N PHE A 51 -0.07 -5.31 14.74
CA PHE A 51 0.01 -4.26 13.74
C PHE A 51 1.37 -3.53 13.79
N VAL A 52 2.18 -3.70 12.77
CA VAL A 52 3.52 -3.10 12.65
C VAL A 52 3.61 -1.95 11.65
N GLY A 53 2.53 -1.70 10.91
CA GLY A 53 2.40 -0.68 9.88
C GLY A 53 1.78 -1.23 8.61
N GLY A 54 1.69 -0.39 7.59
CA GLY A 54 1.21 -0.76 6.28
C GLY A 54 2.16 -1.67 5.51
N GLY A 55 1.70 -2.20 4.38
CA GLY A 55 2.51 -2.95 3.43
C GLY A 55 3.49 -2.03 2.70
N VAL A 56 4.73 -2.46 2.56
CA VAL A 56 5.82 -1.69 1.96
C VAL A 56 6.23 -2.30 0.63
N GLY A 57 6.34 -1.46 -0.40
CA GLY A 57 6.95 -1.85 -1.66
C GLY A 57 8.47 -1.66 -1.62
N LEU A 58 9.23 -2.55 -2.28
CA LEU A 58 10.67 -2.40 -2.44
C LEU A 58 11.07 -2.73 -3.87
N LEU A 59 11.71 -1.79 -4.56
CA LEU A 59 12.41 -2.01 -5.84
C LEU A 59 13.90 -2.06 -5.58
N VAL A 60 14.52 -3.16 -5.94
CA VAL A 60 15.96 -3.43 -5.80
C VAL A 60 16.62 -3.49 -7.19
N GLY A 61 17.72 -2.77 -7.34
CA GLY A 61 18.56 -2.87 -8.52
C GLY A 61 19.98 -2.35 -8.28
N ASP A 62 20.81 -2.46 -9.31
CA ASP A 62 22.25 -2.12 -9.21
C ASP A 62 22.48 -0.62 -9.01
N GLU A 63 21.61 0.24 -9.55
CA GLU A 63 21.75 1.70 -9.48
C GLU A 63 21.13 2.27 -8.22
N TYR A 64 19.87 1.89 -7.93
CA TYR A 64 19.06 2.46 -6.84
C TYR A 64 18.24 1.40 -6.11
N VAL A 65 17.98 1.67 -4.82
CA VAL A 65 16.97 0.98 -4.01
C VAL A 65 15.87 2.00 -3.70
N VAL A 66 14.64 1.69 -4.11
CA VAL A 66 13.46 2.55 -3.89
C VAL A 66 12.48 1.81 -3.01
N MET A 67 12.11 2.40 -1.89
CA MET A 67 11.10 1.90 -0.97
C MET A 67 9.81 2.71 -1.12
N ILE A 68 8.66 2.06 -1.02
CA ILE A 68 7.34 2.69 -1.04
C ILE A 68 6.76 2.55 0.36
N ASP A 69 6.60 3.65 1.06
CA ASP A 69 6.25 3.77 2.48
C ASP A 69 7.33 3.22 3.44
N ASP A 70 7.20 3.52 4.74
CA ASP A 70 8.23 3.19 5.74
C ASP A 70 7.69 2.85 7.13
N VAL A 71 6.43 2.44 7.21
CA VAL A 71 5.70 1.95 8.39
C VAL A 71 5.65 2.94 9.57
N MET A 72 5.37 2.45 10.78
CA MET A 72 5.33 3.25 12.00
C MET A 72 6.73 3.53 12.54
N GLU A 73 6.92 4.66 13.22
CA GLU A 73 8.21 5.06 13.82
C GLU A 73 8.89 3.94 14.63
N PRO A 74 8.20 3.24 15.57
CA PRO A 74 8.88 2.23 16.38
C PRO A 74 9.34 1.00 15.60
N THR A 75 8.73 0.72 14.45
CA THR A 75 8.98 -0.49 13.65
C THR A 75 9.89 -0.23 12.45
N ALA A 76 10.07 1.03 12.05
CA ALA A 76 10.90 1.45 10.93
C ALA A 76 12.36 0.91 10.97
N PRO A 77 13.05 0.86 12.11
CA PRO A 77 14.40 0.29 12.15
C PRO A 77 14.46 -1.18 11.72
N ALA A 78 13.48 -1.99 12.10
CA ALA A 78 13.42 -3.41 11.73
C ALA A 78 13.05 -3.59 10.25
N LEU A 79 12.08 -2.81 9.74
CA LEU A 79 11.75 -2.78 8.31
C LEU A 79 12.96 -2.43 7.47
N VAL A 80 13.66 -1.32 7.79
CA VAL A 80 14.80 -0.84 7.01
C VAL A 80 15.94 -1.86 7.03
N ALA A 81 16.20 -2.49 8.18
CA ALA A 81 17.18 -3.57 8.26
C ALA A 81 16.84 -4.73 7.31
N ARG A 82 15.54 -5.12 7.25
CA ARG A 82 15.07 -6.17 6.35
C ARG A 82 15.18 -5.75 4.87
N ALA A 83 14.79 -4.54 4.52
CA ALA A 83 14.89 -4.02 3.16
C ALA A 83 16.35 -3.93 2.69
N GLU A 84 17.27 -3.44 3.55
CA GLU A 84 18.71 -3.37 3.26
C GLU A 84 19.35 -4.77 3.16
N GLU A 85 18.87 -5.76 3.93
CA GLU A 85 19.27 -7.17 3.82
C GLU A 85 18.91 -7.74 2.44
N ILE A 86 17.66 -7.55 2.00
CA ILE A 86 17.17 -7.99 0.68
C ILE A 86 17.96 -7.30 -0.44
N ALA A 87 18.17 -5.99 -0.32
CA ALA A 87 18.81 -5.20 -1.35
C ALA A 87 20.34 -5.35 -1.37
N GLY A 88 20.96 -5.80 -0.28
CA GLY A 88 22.43 -5.82 -0.12
C GLY A 88 23.07 -4.43 -0.06
N ARG A 89 22.27 -3.36 0.04
CA ARG A 89 22.72 -1.96 0.07
C ARG A 89 21.66 -1.05 0.72
N LYS A 90 22.05 0.21 0.98
CA LYS A 90 21.16 1.21 1.59
C LYS A 90 20.02 1.63 0.64
N ILE A 91 18.94 2.11 1.23
CA ILE A 91 17.81 2.72 0.54
C ILE A 91 18.23 4.11 0.04
N ASP A 92 17.97 4.39 -1.23
CA ASP A 92 18.28 5.68 -1.87
C ASP A 92 17.06 6.62 -1.84
N PHE A 93 15.85 6.08 -2.10
CA PHE A 93 14.61 6.84 -2.12
C PHE A 93 13.51 6.14 -1.31
N VAL A 94 12.69 6.95 -0.66
CA VAL A 94 11.38 6.54 -0.12
C VAL A 94 10.31 7.38 -0.79
N ILE A 95 9.27 6.74 -1.35
CA ILE A 95 8.11 7.42 -1.92
C ILE A 95 6.93 7.11 -1.01
N ASN A 96 6.45 8.12 -0.29
CA ASN A 96 5.28 7.94 0.57
C ASN A 96 3.99 8.04 -0.23
N THR A 97 3.04 7.12 0.03
CA THR A 97 1.76 7.04 -0.66
C THR A 97 0.74 8.03 -0.11
N HIS A 98 0.61 8.15 1.22
CA HIS A 98 -0.34 9.05 1.89
C HIS A 98 0.12 9.41 3.32
N ALA A 99 -0.59 10.32 4.02
CA ALA A 99 -0.14 10.94 5.26
C ALA A 99 -0.66 10.21 6.53
N HIS A 100 -0.54 8.87 6.62
CA HIS A 100 -0.83 8.15 7.85
C HIS A 100 0.44 7.62 8.51
N GLY A 101 0.42 7.55 9.84
CA GLY A 101 1.60 7.24 10.65
C GLY A 101 2.19 5.86 10.41
N ASP A 102 1.39 4.92 9.94
CA ASP A 102 1.80 3.56 9.58
C ASP A 102 2.39 3.45 8.15
N HIS A 103 2.49 4.57 7.43
CA HIS A 103 3.11 4.70 6.11
C HIS A 103 4.26 5.70 6.05
N VAL A 104 4.26 6.72 6.96
CA VAL A 104 5.27 7.79 6.95
C VAL A 104 6.05 7.91 8.27
N GLY A 105 5.76 7.04 9.24
CA GLY A 105 6.35 7.12 10.58
C GLY A 105 7.86 6.91 10.59
N GLY A 106 8.40 6.19 9.62
CA GLY A 106 9.82 5.94 9.47
C GLY A 106 10.62 7.05 8.78
N ASN A 107 9.97 8.12 8.26
CA ASN A 107 10.62 9.17 7.47
C ASN A 107 11.87 9.76 8.13
N VAL A 108 11.83 10.04 9.44
CA VAL A 108 12.99 10.55 10.19
C VAL A 108 14.14 9.54 10.12
N TYR A 109 13.84 8.28 10.40
CA TYR A 109 14.85 7.23 10.44
C TYR A 109 15.53 6.98 9.09
N VAL A 110 14.75 6.91 8.00
CA VAL A 110 15.30 6.71 6.65
C VAL A 110 16.08 7.95 6.17
N SER A 111 15.60 9.16 6.51
CA SER A 111 16.30 10.41 6.19
C SER A 111 17.66 10.52 6.91
N GLU A 112 17.75 10.12 8.17
CA GLU A 112 19.02 10.06 8.92
C GLU A 112 20.00 9.07 8.31
N LYS A 113 19.52 8.02 7.65
CA LYS A 113 20.34 7.06 6.90
C LYS A 113 20.77 7.56 5.53
N GLY A 114 20.20 8.69 5.08
CA GLY A 114 20.54 9.38 3.84
C GLY A 114 19.59 9.13 2.67
N ALA A 115 18.47 8.45 2.89
CA ALA A 115 17.42 8.30 1.88
C ALA A 115 16.73 9.63 1.59
N ILE A 116 16.31 9.82 0.35
CA ILE A 116 15.54 11.00 -0.10
C ILE A 116 14.05 10.64 -0.07
N VAL A 117 13.29 11.35 0.77
CA VAL A 117 11.85 11.14 0.87
C VAL A 117 11.09 12.02 -0.14
N VAL A 118 10.18 11.37 -0.87
CA VAL A 118 9.37 11.97 -1.95
C VAL A 118 7.89 11.73 -1.68
N SER A 119 7.01 12.69 -1.99
CA SER A 119 5.56 12.52 -1.85
C SER A 119 4.76 13.45 -2.75
N HIS A 120 3.41 13.31 -2.70
CA HIS A 120 2.51 14.32 -3.22
C HIS A 120 2.53 15.59 -2.35
N ASP A 121 2.25 16.78 -2.94
CA ASP A 121 2.23 18.08 -2.25
C ASP A 121 1.27 18.12 -1.07
N GLN A 122 0.07 17.53 -1.19
CA GLN A 122 -0.93 17.50 -0.12
C GLN A 122 -0.49 16.64 1.05
N LEU A 123 0.13 15.48 0.79
CA LEU A 123 0.69 14.64 1.85
C LEU A 123 1.66 15.45 2.71
N ARG A 124 2.64 16.13 2.09
CA ARG A 124 3.59 16.96 2.81
C ARG A 124 2.89 18.09 3.58
N THR A 125 1.85 18.70 3.01
CA THR A 125 1.07 19.77 3.67
C THR A 125 0.37 19.24 4.91
N ARG A 126 -0.26 18.07 4.86
CA ARG A 126 -0.91 17.43 6.00
C ARG A 126 0.07 17.06 7.10
N MET A 127 1.20 16.46 6.73
CA MET A 127 2.27 16.16 7.70
C MET A 127 2.79 17.43 8.38
N ALA A 128 3.00 18.50 7.63
CA ALA A 128 3.51 19.75 8.19
C ALA A 128 2.54 20.38 9.21
N GLY A 129 1.23 20.16 9.04
CA GLY A 129 0.18 20.61 9.96
C GLY A 129 -0.12 19.66 11.13
N ASN A 130 0.50 18.49 11.18
CA ASN A 130 0.26 17.45 12.18
C ASN A 130 1.52 17.22 13.04
N GLU A 131 1.48 17.64 14.31
CA GLU A 131 2.62 17.50 15.23
C GLU A 131 3.02 16.04 15.50
N GLN A 132 2.11 15.09 15.33
CA GLN A 132 2.40 13.66 15.49
C GLN A 132 3.16 13.07 14.31
N LEU A 133 3.07 13.67 13.13
CA LEU A 133 3.77 13.26 11.91
C LEU A 133 5.01 14.13 11.63
N ASN A 134 4.98 15.40 12.04
CA ASN A 134 6.11 16.31 11.90
C ASN A 134 6.98 16.27 13.16
N THR A 135 7.59 15.11 13.42
CA THR A 135 8.30 14.82 14.68
C THR A 135 9.72 15.38 14.73
N GLY A 136 10.21 15.99 13.65
CA GLY A 136 11.55 16.57 13.64
C GLY A 136 12.19 16.72 12.26
N PRO A 137 13.48 17.05 12.22
CA PRO A 137 14.24 17.10 10.98
C PRO A 137 14.18 15.76 10.24
N GLY A 138 13.87 15.80 8.95
CA GLY A 138 13.74 14.59 8.12
C GLY A 138 12.34 13.98 8.09
N ALA A 139 11.40 14.40 8.95
CA ALA A 139 10.03 13.89 8.95
C ALA A 139 9.30 14.24 7.64
N LEU A 140 9.53 15.44 7.11
CA LEU A 140 8.81 15.91 5.93
C LEU A 140 9.53 15.54 4.62
N PRO A 141 8.81 15.03 3.61
CA PRO A 141 9.36 14.79 2.28
C PRO A 141 10.04 16.05 1.70
N VAL A 142 11.22 15.87 1.10
CA VAL A 142 12.03 16.99 0.58
C VAL A 142 11.81 17.24 -0.91
N ILE A 143 11.25 16.26 -1.62
CA ILE A 143 10.83 16.37 -3.01
C ILE A 143 9.33 16.12 -3.06
N THR A 144 8.59 16.98 -3.75
CA THR A 144 7.15 16.80 -3.92
C THR A 144 6.73 16.95 -5.38
N PHE A 145 5.56 16.40 -5.71
CA PHE A 145 4.91 16.52 -7.01
C PHE A 145 3.41 16.83 -6.85
N SER A 146 2.82 17.49 -7.87
CA SER A 146 1.41 17.92 -7.83
C SER A 146 0.47 16.98 -8.56
N ASP A 147 0.93 16.31 -9.63
CA ASP A 147 0.08 15.43 -10.47
C ASP A 147 0.76 14.07 -10.66
N ARG A 148 1.97 14.09 -11.21
CA ARG A 148 2.76 12.89 -11.45
C ARG A 148 4.25 13.17 -11.45
N MET A 149 5.03 12.14 -11.09
CA MET A 149 6.49 12.14 -11.20
C MET A 149 6.96 10.80 -11.74
N THR A 150 7.97 10.81 -12.60
CA THR A 150 8.55 9.58 -13.16
C THR A 150 9.98 9.41 -12.68
N PHE A 151 10.27 8.24 -12.15
CA PHE A 151 11.61 7.78 -11.81
C PHE A 151 12.09 6.81 -12.91
N HIS A 152 13.23 7.09 -13.50
CA HIS A 152 13.92 6.21 -14.44
C HIS A 152 15.08 5.56 -13.69
N VAL A 153 14.86 4.39 -13.11
CA VAL A 153 15.78 3.72 -12.19
C VAL A 153 15.87 2.23 -12.49
N ASN A 154 17.07 1.67 -12.48
CA ASN A 154 17.30 0.23 -12.69
C ASN A 154 16.71 -0.32 -14.01
N GLY A 155 16.58 0.50 -15.05
CA GLY A 155 15.89 0.14 -16.27
C GLY A 155 14.36 0.09 -16.17
N GLU A 156 13.80 0.44 -15.01
CA GLU A 156 12.36 0.55 -14.75
C GLU A 156 11.90 1.99 -14.94
N GLN A 157 10.62 2.14 -15.29
CA GLN A 157 9.91 3.40 -15.29
C GLN A 157 8.85 3.36 -14.17
N ALA A 158 9.20 3.88 -12.97
CA ALA A 158 8.27 3.98 -11.86
C ALA A 158 7.57 5.34 -11.90
N ILE A 159 6.25 5.34 -12.04
CA ILE A 159 5.45 6.56 -12.16
C ILE A 159 4.62 6.71 -10.87
N ALA A 160 4.93 7.72 -10.06
CA ALA A 160 4.07 8.18 -8.98
C ALA A 160 2.94 9.03 -9.56
N ILE A 161 1.70 8.72 -9.24
CA ILE A 161 0.49 9.35 -9.79
C ILE A 161 -0.42 9.73 -8.62
N HIS A 162 -0.83 11.00 -8.55
CA HIS A 162 -1.81 11.46 -7.56
C HIS A 162 -3.20 10.90 -7.84
N VAL A 163 -3.89 10.48 -6.79
CA VAL A 163 -5.29 10.05 -6.81
C VAL A 163 -6.08 10.92 -5.83
N PRO A 164 -6.86 11.88 -6.31
CA PRO A 164 -7.51 12.86 -5.45
C PRO A 164 -8.70 12.29 -4.69
N ASP A 165 -8.92 12.82 -3.47
CA ASP A 165 -10.13 12.65 -2.66
C ASP A 165 -10.53 11.18 -2.42
N ALA A 166 -9.56 10.24 -2.40
CA ALA A 166 -9.81 8.81 -2.29
C ALA A 166 -9.73 8.32 -0.83
N HIS A 167 -8.63 7.69 -0.41
CA HIS A 167 -8.39 7.34 0.99
C HIS A 167 -8.09 8.60 1.82
N THR A 168 -7.24 9.50 1.26
CA THR A 168 -7.01 10.89 1.67
C THR A 168 -7.07 11.79 0.43
N ASP A 169 -6.79 13.11 0.58
CA ASP A 169 -6.63 14.02 -0.57
C ASP A 169 -5.20 14.04 -1.15
N GLY A 170 -4.27 13.36 -0.50
CA GLY A 170 -2.86 13.32 -0.87
C GLY A 170 -2.35 11.97 -1.38
N ASP A 171 -3.26 11.06 -1.71
CA ASP A 171 -2.89 9.70 -2.10
C ASP A 171 -2.07 9.67 -3.39
N ALA A 172 -1.09 8.78 -3.42
CA ALA A 172 -0.31 8.47 -4.61
C ALA A 172 -0.21 6.95 -4.81
N ILE A 173 -0.33 6.53 -6.06
CA ILE A 173 0.00 5.16 -6.50
C ILE A 173 1.31 5.19 -7.26
N ILE A 174 2.09 4.11 -7.18
CA ILE A 174 3.35 4.00 -7.89
C ILE A 174 3.27 2.83 -8.89
N HIS A 175 3.29 3.16 -10.19
CA HIS A 175 3.20 2.19 -11.27
C HIS A 175 4.59 1.86 -11.80
N PHE A 176 5.08 0.65 -11.57
CA PHE A 176 6.27 0.06 -12.17
C PHE A 176 5.88 -0.53 -13.53
N VAL A 177 6.07 0.26 -14.59
CA VAL A 177 5.47 0.03 -15.90
C VAL A 177 6.01 -1.24 -16.57
N ASN A 178 7.33 -1.44 -16.53
CA ASN A 178 7.96 -2.57 -17.21
C ASN A 178 7.71 -3.89 -16.48
N ALA A 179 7.64 -3.84 -15.14
CA ALA A 179 7.38 -5.00 -14.29
C ALA A 179 5.90 -5.36 -14.19
N ASN A 180 4.98 -4.49 -14.65
CA ASN A 180 3.53 -4.63 -14.51
C ASN A 180 3.10 -4.79 -13.04
N VAL A 181 3.64 -3.93 -12.16
CA VAL A 181 3.34 -3.90 -10.72
C VAL A 181 2.84 -2.50 -10.34
N ILE A 182 1.84 -2.43 -9.48
CA ILE A 182 1.30 -1.16 -8.97
C ILE A 182 1.34 -1.20 -7.44
N ALA A 183 2.07 -0.29 -6.80
CA ALA A 183 1.95 -0.05 -5.37
C ALA A 183 0.76 0.89 -5.13
N ALA A 184 -0.24 0.39 -4.44
CA ALA A 184 -1.54 1.03 -4.32
C ALA A 184 -1.69 1.87 -3.04
N GLY A 185 -0.80 1.69 -2.04
CA GLY A 185 -1.04 2.24 -0.70
C GLY A 185 -2.42 1.83 -0.20
N ASP A 186 -3.05 2.70 0.56
CA ASP A 186 -4.37 2.46 1.16
C ASP A 186 -5.56 2.64 0.21
N LEU A 187 -5.30 2.76 -1.08
CA LEU A 187 -6.32 2.46 -2.10
C LEU A 187 -6.61 0.96 -2.22
N SER A 188 -5.86 0.11 -1.51
CA SER A 188 -6.10 -1.34 -1.47
C SER A 188 -5.94 -1.91 -0.07
N PHE A 189 -7.10 -2.18 0.57
CA PHE A 189 -7.26 -3.03 1.75
C PHE A 189 -7.72 -4.40 1.27
N ARG A 190 -6.77 -5.26 0.93
CA ARG A 190 -7.09 -6.51 0.24
C ARG A 190 -7.79 -7.52 1.16
N GLY A 191 -9.11 -7.73 0.90
CA GLY A 191 -9.94 -8.61 1.70
C GLY A 191 -10.31 -8.05 3.08
N LEU A 192 -10.20 -6.74 3.27
CA LEU A 192 -10.54 -6.01 4.49
C LEU A 192 -11.47 -4.84 4.15
N PHE A 193 -12.27 -4.39 5.11
CA PHE A 193 -12.93 -3.09 4.98
C PHE A 193 -11.89 -1.98 4.96
N PRO A 194 -11.96 -1.03 4.02
CA PRO A 194 -11.03 0.08 4.00
C PRO A 194 -11.35 1.09 5.10
N PHE A 195 -10.32 1.76 5.57
CA PHE A 195 -10.49 3.05 6.23
C PHE A 195 -10.51 4.14 5.15
N ILE A 196 -11.51 5.03 5.18
CA ILE A 196 -11.60 6.21 4.31
C ILE A 196 -11.56 7.43 5.21
N ASP A 197 -10.44 8.19 5.17
CA ASP A 197 -10.22 9.30 6.09
C ASP A 197 -10.91 10.58 5.60
N LEU A 198 -12.16 10.75 6.04
CA LEU A 198 -12.99 11.92 5.71
C LEU A 198 -12.37 13.24 6.23
N ASP A 199 -11.70 13.20 7.37
CA ASP A 199 -11.03 14.36 7.98
C ASP A 199 -9.79 14.78 7.19
N SER A 200 -9.17 13.82 6.50
CA SER A 200 -8.05 14.05 5.59
C SER A 200 -8.48 14.19 4.12
N GLY A 201 -9.75 14.50 3.87
CA GLY A 201 -10.28 14.81 2.53
C GLY A 201 -10.55 13.60 1.66
N GLY A 202 -10.48 12.38 2.20
CA GLY A 202 -10.97 11.19 1.54
C GLY A 202 -12.49 11.21 1.39
N THR A 203 -13.01 10.47 0.42
CA THR A 203 -14.46 10.31 0.20
C THR A 203 -14.76 8.90 -0.30
N VAL A 204 -15.96 8.40 0.02
CA VAL A 204 -16.41 7.08 -0.48
C VAL A 204 -16.42 7.05 -2.02
N ALA A 205 -16.92 8.11 -2.64
CA ALA A 205 -16.98 8.21 -4.10
C ALA A 205 -15.58 8.27 -4.74
N GLY A 206 -14.67 9.05 -4.14
CA GLY A 206 -13.27 9.15 -4.58
C GLY A 206 -12.52 7.83 -4.39
N TYR A 207 -12.73 7.15 -3.26
CA TYR A 207 -12.14 5.84 -3.00
C TYR A 207 -12.57 4.80 -4.04
N ILE A 208 -13.89 4.71 -4.33
CA ILE A 208 -14.44 3.84 -5.39
C ILE A 208 -13.86 4.19 -6.76
N ALA A 209 -13.70 5.49 -7.08
CA ALA A 209 -13.08 5.93 -8.33
C ALA A 209 -11.59 5.59 -8.39
N GLY A 210 -10.84 5.77 -7.30
CA GLY A 210 -9.43 5.40 -7.19
C GLY A 210 -9.20 3.89 -7.36
N MET A 211 -10.00 3.05 -6.70
CA MET A 211 -9.97 1.61 -6.93
C MET A 211 -10.29 1.22 -8.38
N GLN A 212 -11.28 1.89 -9.00
CA GLN A 212 -11.58 1.66 -10.42
C GLN A 212 -10.39 2.04 -11.30
N GLN A 213 -9.71 3.17 -11.00
CA GLN A 213 -8.49 3.58 -11.71
C GLN A 213 -7.39 2.52 -11.60
N LEU A 214 -7.13 1.95 -10.40
CA LEU A 214 -6.18 0.84 -10.22
C LEU A 214 -6.51 -0.35 -11.12
N ILE A 215 -7.79 -0.75 -11.17
CA ILE A 215 -8.28 -1.88 -11.99
C ILE A 215 -8.09 -1.60 -13.49
N ASP A 216 -8.37 -0.36 -13.92
CA ASP A 216 -8.30 0.05 -15.33
C ASP A 216 -6.84 0.23 -15.82
N MET A 217 -5.92 0.55 -14.91
CA MET A 217 -4.49 0.66 -15.21
C MET A 217 -3.79 -0.70 -15.37
N GLY A 218 -4.34 -1.74 -14.75
CA GLY A 218 -3.75 -3.07 -14.78
C GLY A 218 -4.48 -4.04 -15.69
N ASP A 219 -3.88 -5.20 -15.86
CA ASP A 219 -4.43 -6.37 -16.54
C ASP A 219 -4.45 -7.61 -15.61
N ASP A 220 -4.76 -8.79 -16.14
CA ASP A 220 -4.88 -10.01 -15.34
C ASP A 220 -3.54 -10.52 -14.79
N GLU A 221 -2.42 -10.06 -15.34
CA GLU A 221 -1.06 -10.38 -14.87
C GLU A 221 -0.52 -9.37 -13.88
N THR A 222 -1.16 -8.19 -13.76
CA THR A 222 -0.73 -7.13 -12.85
C THR A 222 -0.73 -7.60 -11.40
N ARG A 223 0.33 -7.27 -10.66
CA ARG A 223 0.41 -7.45 -9.20
C ARG A 223 0.27 -6.12 -8.51
N TYR A 224 -0.52 -6.11 -7.43
CA TYR A 224 -0.77 -4.91 -6.64
C TYR A 224 -0.13 -5.08 -5.27
N LEU A 225 0.82 -4.20 -4.94
CA LEU A 225 1.34 -4.05 -3.58
C LEU A 225 0.32 -3.25 -2.80
N THR A 226 -0.22 -3.83 -1.74
CA THR A 226 -1.37 -3.30 -1.00
C THR A 226 -0.91 -2.58 0.25
N GLY A 227 -1.64 -1.55 0.67
CA GLY A 227 -1.38 -0.92 1.96
C GLY A 227 -1.67 -1.88 3.12
N HIS A 228 -2.77 -2.63 3.01
CA HIS A 228 -3.13 -3.64 4.00
C HIS A 228 -3.62 -4.93 3.33
N GLY A 229 -3.13 -6.06 3.84
CA GLY A 229 -3.47 -7.39 3.32
C GLY A 229 -2.44 -7.95 2.34
N PRO A 230 -2.70 -9.13 1.78
CA PRO A 230 -1.76 -9.81 0.89
C PRO A 230 -1.65 -9.14 -0.47
N VAL A 231 -0.61 -9.47 -1.23
CA VAL A 231 -0.43 -9.03 -2.62
C VAL A 231 -1.72 -9.21 -3.42
N GLY A 232 -2.17 -8.14 -4.07
CA GLY A 232 -3.40 -8.10 -4.83
C GLY A 232 -3.26 -8.62 -6.26
N THR A 233 -4.39 -9.06 -6.81
CA THR A 233 -4.59 -9.32 -8.23
C THR A 233 -5.74 -8.48 -8.74
N ARG A 234 -5.82 -8.25 -10.05
CA ARG A 234 -6.94 -7.52 -10.65
C ARG A 234 -8.30 -8.11 -10.26
N ALA A 235 -8.45 -9.43 -10.31
CA ALA A 235 -9.67 -10.12 -9.91
C ALA A 235 -10.02 -9.88 -8.43
N GLY A 236 -9.00 -9.83 -7.56
CA GLY A 236 -9.16 -9.50 -6.16
C GLY A 236 -9.67 -8.08 -5.94
N LEU A 237 -9.08 -7.08 -6.59
CA LEU A 237 -9.53 -5.70 -6.50
C LEU A 237 -10.96 -5.53 -7.05
N VAL A 238 -11.31 -6.24 -8.13
CA VAL A 238 -12.69 -6.24 -8.66
C VAL A 238 -13.69 -6.77 -7.62
N LYS A 239 -13.34 -7.84 -6.88
CA LYS A 239 -14.18 -8.38 -5.80
C LYS A 239 -14.35 -7.34 -4.67
N ASP A 240 -13.25 -6.72 -4.24
CA ASP A 240 -13.26 -5.74 -3.15
C ASP A 240 -14.04 -4.48 -3.55
N LEU A 241 -13.87 -4.00 -4.79
CA LEU A 241 -14.65 -2.87 -5.31
C LEU A 241 -16.17 -3.19 -5.42
N ALA A 242 -16.51 -4.41 -5.80
CA ALA A 242 -17.92 -4.84 -5.86
C ALA A 242 -18.56 -4.83 -4.47
N MET A 243 -17.85 -5.29 -3.44
CA MET A 243 -18.28 -5.22 -2.04
C MET A 243 -18.53 -3.77 -1.63
N LEU A 244 -17.60 -2.84 -1.90
CA LEU A 244 -17.74 -1.43 -1.54
C LEU A 244 -18.95 -0.76 -2.20
N ARG A 245 -19.17 -1.01 -3.49
CA ARG A 245 -20.34 -0.47 -4.21
C ARG A 245 -21.65 -0.99 -3.67
N ASP A 246 -21.69 -2.25 -3.28
CA ASP A 246 -22.88 -2.84 -2.69
C ASP A 246 -23.11 -2.31 -1.27
N ALA A 247 -22.04 -2.15 -0.47
CA ALA A 247 -22.10 -1.53 0.85
C ALA A 247 -22.65 -0.09 0.78
N GLU A 248 -22.10 0.74 -0.10
CA GLU A 248 -22.61 2.10 -0.35
C GLU A 248 -24.10 2.09 -0.74
N ALA A 249 -24.47 1.24 -1.67
CA ALA A 249 -25.86 1.15 -2.15
C ALA A 249 -26.83 0.74 -1.04
N ARG A 250 -26.46 -0.23 -0.19
CA ARG A 250 -27.27 -0.69 0.94
C ARG A 250 -27.48 0.40 1.98
N VAL A 251 -26.40 1.04 2.42
CA VAL A 251 -26.49 2.12 3.42
C VAL A 251 -27.29 3.29 2.85
N LYS A 252 -26.99 3.71 1.61
CA LYS A 252 -27.73 4.77 0.94
C LYS A 252 -29.25 4.47 0.85
N ALA A 253 -29.63 3.24 0.53
CA ALA A 253 -31.04 2.86 0.44
C ALA A 253 -31.78 2.98 1.79
N LEU A 254 -31.10 2.84 2.92
CA LEU A 254 -31.67 3.03 4.25
C LEU A 254 -31.77 4.52 4.60
N ILE A 255 -30.73 5.30 4.26
CA ILE A 255 -30.74 6.76 4.39
C ILE A 255 -31.92 7.36 3.57
N ASP A 256 -32.12 6.94 2.32
CA ASP A 256 -33.18 7.41 1.44
C ASP A 256 -34.60 7.06 1.97
N LYS A 257 -34.71 6.05 2.86
CA LYS A 257 -35.94 5.73 3.62
C LYS A 257 -36.13 6.60 4.85
N GLY A 258 -35.18 7.49 5.16
CA GLY A 258 -35.24 8.38 6.34
C GLY A 258 -34.84 7.69 7.64
N MET A 259 -34.10 6.57 7.61
CA MET A 259 -33.60 5.91 8.81
C MET A 259 -32.50 6.74 9.44
N THR A 260 -32.46 6.76 10.78
CA THR A 260 -31.36 7.34 11.53
C THR A 260 -30.15 6.41 11.52
N GLU A 261 -28.96 6.94 11.85
CA GLU A 261 -27.73 6.15 12.00
C GLU A 261 -27.94 4.95 12.93
N GLU A 262 -28.54 5.17 14.12
CA GLU A 262 -28.85 4.12 15.09
C GLU A 262 -29.72 3.00 14.49
N GLN A 263 -30.76 3.37 13.71
CA GLN A 263 -31.62 2.41 13.04
C GLN A 263 -30.91 1.64 11.92
N ILE A 264 -29.96 2.29 11.23
CA ILE A 264 -29.13 1.65 10.20
C ILE A 264 -28.18 0.66 10.85
N LEU A 265 -27.53 1.02 11.94
CA LEU A 265 -26.64 0.12 12.71
C LEU A 265 -27.42 -1.09 13.24
N GLU A 266 -28.63 -0.88 13.81
CA GLU A 266 -29.48 -1.98 14.28
C GLU A 266 -29.90 -2.92 13.14
N ALA A 267 -30.16 -2.38 11.94
CA ALA A 267 -30.51 -3.16 10.75
C ALA A 267 -29.32 -3.98 10.19
N ASN A 268 -28.09 -3.65 10.58
CA ASN A 268 -26.86 -4.31 10.18
C ASN A 268 -26.76 -4.63 8.68
N PRO A 269 -26.84 -3.62 7.78
CA PRO A 269 -26.90 -3.84 6.34
C PRO A 269 -25.65 -4.50 5.76
N LEU A 270 -24.53 -4.45 6.47
CA LEU A 270 -23.23 -4.98 6.05
C LEU A 270 -22.87 -6.33 6.69
N GLY A 271 -23.78 -6.93 7.50
CA GLY A 271 -23.49 -8.16 8.24
C GLY A 271 -23.03 -9.35 7.40
N GLU A 272 -23.43 -9.44 6.13
CA GLU A 272 -22.93 -10.49 5.22
C GLU A 272 -21.48 -10.29 4.77
N TYR A 273 -20.89 -9.10 5.01
CA TYR A 273 -19.49 -8.76 4.75
C TYR A 273 -18.62 -8.78 6.00
N ASP A 274 -19.08 -9.39 7.10
CA ASP A 274 -18.34 -9.43 8.37
C ASP A 274 -16.95 -10.08 8.22
N GLU A 275 -16.74 -10.93 7.23
CA GLU A 275 -15.44 -11.48 6.87
C GLU A 275 -14.39 -10.42 6.49
N TYR A 276 -14.80 -9.20 6.11
CA TYR A 276 -13.91 -8.07 5.81
C TYR A 276 -13.55 -7.25 7.06
N SER A 277 -14.20 -7.54 8.20
CA SER A 277 -13.92 -6.86 9.48
C SER A 277 -12.52 -7.19 9.98
N TRP A 278 -11.89 -6.19 10.60
CA TRP A 278 -10.62 -6.34 11.29
C TRP A 278 -10.61 -5.45 12.55
N PHE A 279 -9.54 -5.45 13.35
CA PHE A 279 -9.55 -4.77 14.65
C PHE A 279 -9.85 -3.27 14.54
N PHE A 280 -9.60 -2.63 13.39
CA PHE A 280 -9.77 -1.19 13.22
C PHE A 280 -11.08 -0.82 12.53
N ILE A 281 -11.51 -1.56 11.49
CA ILE A 281 -12.77 -1.31 10.78
C ILE A 281 -13.64 -2.55 10.84
N THR A 282 -14.80 -2.42 11.52
CA THR A 282 -15.85 -3.42 11.60
C THR A 282 -17.02 -3.03 10.70
N THR A 283 -18.03 -3.90 10.56
CA THR A 283 -19.29 -3.59 9.84
C THR A 283 -20.04 -2.37 10.41
N GLU A 284 -19.87 -2.09 11.70
CA GLU A 284 -20.50 -0.92 12.35
C GLU A 284 -19.74 0.38 12.05
N ARG A 285 -18.43 0.28 11.84
CA ARG A 285 -17.56 1.45 11.62
C ARG A 285 -17.41 1.79 10.13
N MET A 286 -17.63 0.79 9.26
CA MET A 286 -17.64 0.96 7.81
C MET A 286 -18.87 1.79 7.37
#